data_47df1918e7474c00aa529a399987009e
#
_entry.id   47df1918e7474c00aa529a399987009e
#
_cell.length_a   1.000
_cell.length_b   1.000
_cell.length_c   1.000
_cell.angle_alpha   90.00
_cell.angle_beta   90.00
_cell.angle_gamma   90.00
#
_symmetry.space_group_name_H-M   'P 1'
#
loop_
_entity.id
_entity.type
_entity.pdbx_description
1 polymer ?
#
loop_
_entity_poly.entity_id
_entity_poly.type
_entity_poly.pdbx_seq_one_letter_code
_entity_poly.pdbx_strand_id
1 'polypeptide(L)'
;LTSIPGVNLQQFWRYSLDTARVARSLAACVKQNQGMAYTAGLLHAMGELFMHRGMPDAMARLDTEVPPLDLARVKAERHALGFTYAQVSAGMAQQWRFPQALVDALAYQLAPFDGDICDPLAAVLHLAAWRARARAAQLGDRALAVSYPDEVGLTLGLDIDMVLQQTPIDWTQHDGVELLV
;
A
#
# COMPACT_ATOMS: atom_id res chain seq x y z
N LEU A 1 -10.51 13.67 -10.82
CA LEU A 1 -10.57 12.23 -11.16
C LEU A 1 -11.96 11.69 -10.84
N THR A 2 -12.93 11.98 -11.71
CA THR A 2 -14.35 11.60 -11.45
C THR A 2 -14.66 10.16 -11.85
N SER A 3 -13.89 9.54 -12.72
CA SER A 3 -13.98 8.10 -13.04
C SER A 3 -12.71 7.62 -13.73
N ILE A 4 -12.29 6.40 -13.43
CA ILE A 4 -11.24 5.67 -14.14
C ILE A 4 -11.86 4.31 -14.53
N PRO A 5 -11.88 3.95 -15.83
CA PRO A 5 -12.46 2.69 -16.27
C PRO A 5 -11.83 1.50 -15.53
N GLY A 6 -12.67 0.60 -15.02
CA GLY A 6 -12.24 -0.60 -14.29
C GLY A 6 -11.86 -0.38 -12.83
N VAL A 7 -11.81 0.86 -12.33
CA VAL A 7 -11.41 1.14 -10.94
C VAL A 7 -12.62 1.50 -10.08
N ASN A 8 -12.77 0.79 -8.96
CA ASN A 8 -13.65 1.21 -7.88
C ASN A 8 -12.91 2.26 -7.02
N LEU A 9 -13.10 3.55 -7.32
CA LEU A 9 -12.42 4.65 -6.62
C LEU A 9 -12.73 4.69 -5.13
N GLN A 10 -13.96 4.35 -4.71
CA GLN A 10 -14.30 4.30 -3.29
C GLN A 10 -13.49 3.23 -2.55
N GLN A 11 -13.38 2.03 -3.12
CA GLN A 11 -12.55 0.96 -2.57
C GLN A 11 -11.07 1.35 -2.55
N PHE A 12 -10.58 1.96 -3.63
CA PHE A 12 -9.21 2.45 -3.74
C PHE A 12 -8.89 3.46 -2.63
N TRP A 13 -9.73 4.47 -2.41
CA TRP A 13 -9.51 5.48 -1.39
C TRP A 13 -9.62 4.92 0.04
N ARG A 14 -10.55 3.99 0.28
CA ARG A 14 -10.61 3.27 1.56
C ARG A 14 -9.30 2.55 1.85
N TYR A 15 -8.80 1.81 0.88
CA TYR A 15 -7.53 1.10 1.01
C TYR A 15 -6.36 2.06 1.24
N SER A 16 -6.26 3.14 0.49
CA SER A 16 -5.19 4.13 0.64
C SER A 16 -5.25 4.84 2.00
N LEU A 17 -6.44 5.20 2.48
CA LEU A 17 -6.62 5.84 3.80
C LEU A 17 -6.35 4.87 4.95
N ASP A 18 -6.79 3.62 4.86
CA ASP A 18 -6.47 2.59 5.85
C ASP A 18 -4.96 2.36 5.93
N THR A 19 -4.28 2.26 4.78
CA THR A 19 -2.82 2.14 4.72
C THR A 19 -2.14 3.36 5.32
N ALA A 20 -2.58 4.58 4.99
CA ALA A 20 -2.00 5.82 5.52
C ALA A 20 -2.14 5.90 7.04
N ARG A 21 -3.30 5.55 7.59
CA ARG A 21 -3.56 5.58 9.03
C ARG A 21 -2.71 4.55 9.77
N VAL A 22 -2.64 3.33 9.26
CA VAL A 22 -1.80 2.28 9.85
C VAL A 22 -0.33 2.64 9.76
N ALA A 23 0.15 3.15 8.61
CA ALA A 23 1.53 3.59 8.43
C ALA A 23 1.92 4.68 9.44
N ARG A 24 1.05 5.68 9.63
CA ARG A 24 1.25 6.73 10.64
C ARG A 24 1.39 6.15 12.06
N SER A 25 0.53 5.21 12.41
CA SER A 25 0.52 4.58 13.72
C SER A 25 1.76 3.71 13.96
N LEU A 26 2.14 2.89 12.98
CA LEU A 26 3.37 2.08 13.04
C LEU A 26 4.62 2.94 13.08
N ALA A 27 4.66 4.04 12.32
CA ALA A 27 5.78 5.00 12.34
C ALA A 27 6.02 5.58 13.74
N ALA A 28 4.95 5.81 14.52
CA ALA A 28 5.08 6.24 15.92
C ALA A 28 5.78 5.18 16.77
N CYS A 29 5.45 3.89 16.58
CA CYS A 29 6.06 2.79 17.32
C CYS A 29 7.57 2.67 17.06
N VAL A 30 8.00 2.91 15.81
CA VAL A 30 9.40 2.78 15.38
C VAL A 30 10.16 4.09 15.28
N LYS A 31 9.61 5.16 15.84
CA LYS A 31 10.21 6.52 15.89
C LYS A 31 10.54 7.10 14.50
N GLN A 32 9.73 6.77 13.50
CA GLN A 32 9.79 7.37 12.17
C GLN A 32 8.85 8.58 12.05
N ASN A 33 9.04 9.38 11.01
CA ASN A 33 8.20 10.55 10.75
C ASN A 33 6.76 10.14 10.39
N GLN A 34 5.82 10.37 11.31
CA GLN A 34 4.41 10.00 11.17
C GLN A 34 3.71 10.70 10.00
N GLY A 35 4.04 11.97 9.75
CA GLY A 35 3.46 12.73 8.64
C GLY A 35 3.92 12.19 7.28
N MET A 36 5.20 11.86 7.17
CA MET A 36 5.77 11.24 5.98
C MET A 36 5.17 9.85 5.74
N ALA A 37 5.05 9.04 6.80
CA ALA A 37 4.43 7.72 6.72
C ALA A 37 2.96 7.78 6.29
N TYR A 38 2.20 8.74 6.81
CA TYR A 38 0.82 8.98 6.39
C TYR A 38 0.75 9.34 4.90
N THR A 39 1.61 10.26 4.45
CA THR A 39 1.65 10.68 3.03
C THR A 39 2.07 9.52 2.13
N ALA A 40 3.09 8.75 2.53
CA ALA A 40 3.51 7.55 1.81
C ALA A 40 2.36 6.55 1.68
N GLY A 41 1.65 6.27 2.78
CA GLY A 41 0.49 5.38 2.79
C GLY A 41 -0.65 5.85 1.89
N LEU A 42 -0.91 7.16 1.84
CA LEU A 42 -1.94 7.72 0.97
C LEU A 42 -1.58 7.59 -0.52
N LEU A 43 -0.30 7.73 -0.86
CA LEU A 43 0.19 7.74 -2.24
C LEU A 43 0.68 6.37 -2.74
N HIS A 44 0.80 5.37 -1.85
CA HIS A 44 1.50 4.12 -2.14
C HIS A 44 0.96 3.37 -3.36
N ALA A 45 -0.35 3.39 -3.59
CA ALA A 45 -1.02 2.68 -4.67
C ALA A 45 -1.45 3.59 -5.84
N MET A 46 -1.04 4.85 -5.86
CA MET A 46 -1.42 5.78 -6.94
C MET A 46 -1.01 5.27 -8.34
N GLY A 47 0.05 4.50 -8.41
CA GLY A 47 0.47 3.83 -9.66
C GLY A 47 -0.62 2.99 -10.30
N GLU A 48 -1.46 2.32 -9.51
CA GLU A 48 -2.63 1.57 -10.02
C GLU A 48 -3.56 2.46 -10.85
N LEU A 49 -3.87 3.67 -10.38
CA LEU A 49 -4.73 4.61 -11.10
C LEU A 49 -4.11 5.06 -12.42
N PHE A 50 -2.78 5.30 -12.43
CA PHE A 50 -2.06 5.70 -13.63
C PHE A 50 -1.98 4.55 -14.63
N MET A 51 -1.77 3.33 -14.16
CA MET A 51 -1.75 2.13 -15.01
C MET A 51 -3.11 1.89 -15.66
N HIS A 52 -4.21 1.96 -14.90
CA HIS A 52 -5.56 1.84 -15.46
C HIS A 52 -5.88 2.92 -16.48
N ARG A 53 -5.40 4.14 -16.26
CA ARG A 53 -5.60 5.24 -17.21
C ARG A 53 -4.72 5.10 -18.45
N GLY A 54 -3.47 4.66 -18.29
CA GLY A 54 -2.48 4.58 -19.37
C GLY A 54 -2.55 3.31 -20.20
N MET A 55 -3.02 2.20 -19.63
CA MET A 55 -3.08 0.88 -20.28
C MET A 55 -4.35 0.10 -19.89
N PRO A 56 -5.55 0.66 -20.17
CA PRO A 56 -6.81 0.13 -19.65
C PRO A 56 -7.05 -1.34 -20.05
N ASP A 57 -6.73 -1.75 -21.27
CA ASP A 57 -6.95 -3.12 -21.75
C ASP A 57 -6.05 -4.15 -21.03
N ALA A 58 -4.81 -3.77 -20.75
CA ALA A 58 -3.88 -4.63 -20.00
C ALA A 58 -4.32 -4.79 -18.55
N MET A 59 -4.75 -3.67 -17.93
CA MET A 59 -5.23 -3.69 -16.55
C MET A 59 -6.55 -4.44 -16.42
N ALA A 60 -7.49 -4.30 -17.36
CA ALA A 60 -8.75 -5.05 -17.35
C ALA A 60 -8.52 -6.58 -17.41
N ARG A 61 -7.55 -7.04 -18.22
CA ARG A 61 -7.16 -8.46 -18.25
C ARG A 61 -6.59 -8.90 -16.91
N LEU A 62 -5.65 -8.12 -16.36
CA LEU A 62 -5.01 -8.41 -15.09
C LEU A 62 -6.00 -8.45 -13.93
N ASP A 63 -6.97 -7.53 -13.89
CA ASP A 63 -8.00 -7.46 -12.85
C ASP A 63 -8.95 -8.66 -12.88
N THR A 64 -9.17 -9.25 -14.06
CA THR A 64 -9.95 -10.48 -14.21
C THR A 64 -9.25 -11.70 -13.59
N GLU A 65 -7.92 -11.74 -13.68
CA GLU A 65 -7.09 -12.82 -13.15
C GLU A 65 -6.80 -12.63 -11.65
N VAL A 66 -6.41 -11.41 -11.27
CA VAL A 66 -6.00 -11.07 -9.90
C VAL A 66 -6.50 -9.67 -9.55
N PRO A 67 -7.51 -9.53 -8.67
CA PRO A 67 -8.04 -8.24 -8.26
C PRO A 67 -6.96 -7.30 -7.67
N PRO A 68 -7.12 -5.97 -7.74
CA PRO A 68 -6.12 -4.99 -7.29
C PRO A 68 -5.68 -5.13 -5.83
N LEU A 69 -6.57 -5.56 -4.93
CA LEU A 69 -6.26 -5.71 -3.50
C LEU A 69 -5.79 -7.12 -3.12
N ASP A 70 -5.74 -8.06 -4.05
CA ASP A 70 -5.23 -9.40 -3.79
C ASP A 70 -3.74 -9.37 -3.40
N LEU A 71 -3.35 -10.22 -2.45
CA LEU A 71 -1.95 -10.33 -2.01
C LEU A 71 -1.01 -10.78 -3.14
N ALA A 72 -1.54 -11.53 -4.12
CA ALA A 72 -0.79 -11.99 -5.29
C ALA A 72 -0.65 -10.90 -6.39
N ARG A 73 -1.30 -9.75 -6.25
CA ARG A 73 -1.33 -8.68 -7.27
C ARG A 73 0.05 -8.28 -7.76
N VAL A 74 0.98 -8.04 -6.86
CA VAL A 74 2.36 -7.63 -7.19
C VAL A 74 3.07 -8.64 -8.09
N LYS A 75 2.90 -9.94 -7.78
CA LYS A 75 3.49 -11.01 -8.58
C LYS A 75 2.87 -11.07 -9.98
N ALA A 76 1.56 -10.89 -10.07
CA ALA A 76 0.84 -10.87 -11.35
C ALA A 76 1.26 -9.67 -12.21
N GLU A 77 1.42 -8.47 -11.64
CA GLU A 77 1.93 -7.30 -12.35
C GLU A 77 3.32 -7.52 -12.91
N ARG A 78 4.26 -8.01 -12.10
CA ARG A 78 5.62 -8.32 -12.57
C ARG A 78 5.63 -9.31 -13.72
N HIS A 79 4.78 -10.33 -13.66
CA HIS A 79 4.71 -11.35 -14.71
C HIS A 79 4.08 -10.80 -16.00
N ALA A 80 2.97 -10.08 -15.89
CA ALA A 80 2.20 -9.61 -17.03
C ALA A 80 2.77 -8.35 -17.69
N LEU A 81 3.34 -7.43 -16.87
CA LEU A 81 3.73 -6.09 -17.30
C LEU A 81 5.25 -5.83 -17.22
N GLY A 82 6.00 -6.63 -16.45
CA GLY A 82 7.42 -6.43 -16.19
C GLY A 82 7.74 -5.37 -15.14
N PHE A 83 6.72 -4.69 -14.60
CA PHE A 83 6.84 -3.69 -13.53
C PHE A 83 5.62 -3.72 -12.62
N THR A 84 5.64 -2.91 -11.53
CA THR A 84 4.59 -2.89 -10.52
C THR A 84 4.04 -1.48 -10.29
N TYR A 85 2.86 -1.40 -9.68
CA TYR A 85 2.27 -0.13 -9.27
C TYR A 85 3.20 0.70 -8.35
N ALA A 86 4.04 0.06 -7.55
CA ALA A 86 4.98 0.74 -6.65
C ALA A 86 6.04 1.53 -7.44
N GLN A 87 6.60 0.94 -8.50
CA GLN A 87 7.54 1.61 -9.38
C GLN A 87 6.90 2.81 -10.08
N VAL A 88 5.65 2.67 -10.51
CA VAL A 88 4.89 3.78 -11.13
C VAL A 88 4.60 4.88 -10.10
N SER A 89 4.20 4.53 -8.87
CA SER A 89 3.99 5.50 -7.77
C SER A 89 5.27 6.28 -7.44
N ALA A 90 6.41 5.58 -7.34
CA ALA A 90 7.71 6.21 -7.09
C ALA A 90 8.15 7.13 -8.22
N GLY A 91 8.04 6.68 -9.48
CA GLY A 91 8.36 7.50 -10.65
C GLY A 91 7.53 8.78 -10.74
N MET A 92 6.25 8.67 -10.42
CA MET A 92 5.35 9.82 -10.33
C MET A 92 5.77 10.79 -9.22
N ALA A 93 6.05 10.28 -8.02
CA ALA A 93 6.50 11.09 -6.90
C ALA A 93 7.83 11.82 -7.22
N GLN A 94 8.74 11.16 -7.90
CA GLN A 94 9.99 11.76 -8.38
C GLN A 94 9.73 12.86 -9.41
N GLN A 95 8.85 12.63 -10.38
CA GLN A 95 8.49 13.64 -11.38
C GLN A 95 7.83 14.88 -10.74
N TRP A 96 7.05 14.69 -9.70
CA TRP A 96 6.42 15.77 -8.95
C TRP A 96 7.33 16.42 -7.91
N ARG A 97 8.60 16.00 -7.86
CA ARG A 97 9.62 16.54 -6.96
C ARG A 97 9.26 16.40 -5.47
N PHE A 98 8.64 15.30 -5.10
CA PHE A 98 8.47 14.97 -3.69
C PHE A 98 9.84 14.73 -3.02
N PRO A 99 9.93 14.87 -1.68
CA PRO A 99 11.16 14.56 -0.94
C PRO A 99 11.68 13.16 -1.26
N GLN A 100 13.01 13.01 -1.38
CA GLN A 100 13.64 11.75 -1.76
C GLN A 100 13.22 10.60 -0.84
N ALA A 101 13.15 10.83 0.48
CA ALA A 101 12.69 9.82 1.44
C ALA A 101 11.29 9.26 1.12
N LEU A 102 10.40 10.08 0.57
CA LEU A 102 9.07 9.61 0.12
C LEU A 102 9.17 8.80 -1.16
N VAL A 103 9.99 9.24 -2.11
CA VAL A 103 10.25 8.50 -3.37
C VAL A 103 10.83 7.13 -3.06
N ASP A 104 11.83 7.05 -2.18
CA ASP A 104 12.48 5.81 -1.78
C ASP A 104 11.50 4.87 -1.06
N ALA A 105 10.71 5.40 -0.13
CA ALA A 105 9.69 4.61 0.55
C ALA A 105 8.67 3.99 -0.43
N LEU A 106 8.24 4.75 -1.44
CA LEU A 106 7.34 4.26 -2.49
C LEU A 106 8.03 3.25 -3.41
N ALA A 107 9.31 3.44 -3.73
CA ALA A 107 10.07 2.54 -4.59
C ALA A 107 10.30 1.17 -3.94
N TYR A 108 10.68 1.17 -2.66
CA TYR A 108 11.07 -0.03 -1.91
C TYR A 108 9.92 -0.65 -1.10
N GLN A 109 8.70 -0.10 -1.15
CA GLN A 109 7.57 -0.59 -0.33
C GLN A 109 7.24 -2.07 -0.51
N LEU A 110 7.53 -2.68 -1.66
CA LEU A 110 7.26 -4.09 -1.95
C LEU A 110 8.41 -5.02 -1.56
N ALA A 111 9.61 -4.47 -1.45
CA ALA A 111 10.84 -5.19 -1.12
C ALA A 111 11.78 -4.26 -0.34
N PRO A 112 11.51 -4.02 0.95
CA PRO A 112 12.28 -3.06 1.75
C PRO A 112 13.76 -3.40 1.91
N PHE A 113 14.16 -4.62 1.56
CA PHE A 113 15.55 -5.11 1.64
C PHE A 113 16.29 -5.12 0.29
N ASP A 114 15.66 -4.71 -0.80
CA ASP A 114 16.30 -4.70 -2.14
C ASP A 114 17.39 -3.61 -2.28
N GLY A 115 17.52 -2.71 -1.31
CA GLY A 115 18.59 -1.72 -1.21
C GLY A 115 19.76 -2.21 -0.37
N ASP A 116 20.86 -1.44 -0.35
CA ASP A 116 22.03 -1.71 0.49
C ASP A 116 21.69 -1.69 2.00
N ILE A 117 20.66 -0.95 2.37
CA ILE A 117 20.16 -0.80 3.74
C ILE A 117 18.62 -0.82 3.68
N CYS A 118 17.99 -1.56 4.60
CA CYS A 118 16.54 -1.51 4.73
C CYS A 118 16.07 -0.09 5.04
N ASP A 119 15.20 0.46 4.18
CA ASP A 119 14.55 1.75 4.43
C ASP A 119 13.43 1.57 5.47
N PRO A 120 13.52 2.18 6.67
CA PRO A 120 12.52 1.98 7.71
C PRO A 120 11.13 2.49 7.31
N LEU A 121 11.05 3.54 6.49
CA LEU A 121 9.77 4.08 6.05
C LEU A 121 9.11 3.16 5.01
N ALA A 122 9.90 2.57 4.09
CA ALA A 122 9.42 1.55 3.17
C ALA A 122 8.94 0.29 3.91
N ALA A 123 9.66 -0.12 4.95
CA ALA A 123 9.30 -1.25 5.80
C ALA A 123 7.97 -1.00 6.55
N VAL A 124 7.80 0.18 7.14
CA VAL A 124 6.52 0.61 7.75
C VAL A 124 5.39 0.58 6.72
N LEU A 125 5.63 1.12 5.53
CA LEU A 125 4.64 1.13 4.45
C LEU A 125 4.26 -0.28 3.98
N HIS A 126 5.25 -1.19 3.90
CA HIS A 126 5.03 -2.59 3.57
C HIS A 126 4.06 -3.28 4.54
N LEU A 127 4.31 -3.15 5.85
CA LEU A 127 3.44 -3.71 6.88
C LEU A 127 2.04 -3.06 6.87
N ALA A 128 1.97 -1.75 6.67
CA ALA A 128 0.71 -1.03 6.62
C ALA A 128 -0.16 -1.47 5.42
N ALA A 129 0.43 -1.63 4.25
CA ALA A 129 -0.25 -2.11 3.05
C ALA A 129 -0.71 -3.58 3.21
N TRP A 130 0.13 -4.44 3.80
CA TRP A 130 -0.27 -5.80 4.16
C TRP A 130 -1.49 -5.80 5.10
N ARG A 131 -1.46 -5.00 6.16
CA ARG A 131 -2.56 -4.91 7.14
C ARG A 131 -3.87 -4.46 6.49
N ALA A 132 -3.81 -3.46 5.62
CA ALA A 132 -4.98 -2.96 4.92
C ALA A 132 -5.56 -3.99 3.93
N ARG A 133 -4.72 -4.72 3.20
CA ARG A 133 -5.13 -5.81 2.29
C ARG A 133 -5.70 -7.01 3.05
N ALA A 134 -5.05 -7.42 4.13
CA ALA A 134 -5.51 -8.51 4.99
C ALA A 134 -6.92 -8.23 5.54
N ARG A 135 -7.17 -6.97 5.93
CA ARG A 135 -8.50 -6.54 6.38
C ARG A 135 -9.52 -6.54 5.23
N ALA A 136 -9.17 -5.98 4.08
CA ALA A 136 -10.05 -5.95 2.91
C ALA A 136 -10.44 -7.36 2.45
N ALA A 137 -9.51 -8.32 2.54
CA ALA A 137 -9.73 -9.73 2.23
C ALA A 137 -10.40 -10.52 3.38
N GLN A 138 -10.62 -9.90 4.54
CA GLN A 138 -11.18 -10.55 5.75
C GLN A 138 -10.44 -11.85 6.13
N LEU A 139 -9.10 -11.80 6.12
CA LEU A 139 -8.27 -12.97 6.42
C LEU A 139 -8.51 -13.44 7.86
N GLY A 140 -8.71 -14.76 8.01
CA GLY A 140 -8.74 -15.40 9.34
C GLY A 140 -7.34 -15.61 9.90
N ASP A 141 -7.26 -15.97 11.20
CA ASP A 141 -6.02 -16.04 11.98
C ASP A 141 -4.90 -16.85 11.30
N ARG A 142 -5.23 -18.01 10.73
CA ARG A 142 -4.24 -18.84 10.03
C ARG A 142 -3.66 -18.14 8.79
N ALA A 143 -4.52 -17.49 8.01
CA ALA A 143 -4.09 -16.78 6.80
C ALA A 143 -3.28 -15.53 7.17
N LEU A 144 -3.65 -14.84 8.24
CA LEU A 144 -2.88 -13.72 8.80
C LEU A 144 -1.47 -14.18 9.20
N ALA A 145 -1.37 -15.26 9.99
CA ALA A 145 -0.08 -15.78 10.44
C ALA A 145 0.81 -16.23 9.27
N VAL A 146 0.25 -16.87 8.23
CA VAL A 146 1.01 -17.35 7.07
C VAL A 146 1.44 -16.20 6.14
N SER A 147 0.65 -15.14 6.03
CA SER A 147 0.92 -14.03 5.12
C SER A 147 1.66 -12.86 5.75
N TYR A 148 1.85 -12.87 7.06
CA TYR A 148 2.56 -11.80 7.77
C TYR A 148 4.01 -11.68 7.28
N PRO A 149 4.50 -10.47 6.98
CA PRO A 149 5.89 -10.25 6.55
C PRO A 149 6.86 -10.28 7.76
N ASP A 150 7.12 -11.47 8.30
CA ASP A 150 7.90 -11.67 9.54
C ASP A 150 9.27 -10.97 9.51
N GLU A 151 10.01 -11.08 8.41
CA GLU A 151 11.34 -10.48 8.28
C GLU A 151 11.30 -8.95 8.41
N VAL A 152 10.28 -8.33 7.80
CA VAL A 152 10.07 -6.89 7.90
C VAL A 152 9.66 -6.50 9.32
N GLY A 153 8.74 -7.27 9.91
CA GLY A 153 8.32 -7.07 11.30
C GLY A 153 9.48 -7.14 12.27
N LEU A 154 10.29 -8.19 12.19
CA LEU A 154 11.48 -8.39 13.04
C LEU A 154 12.48 -7.23 12.91
N THR A 155 12.73 -6.74 11.70
CA THR A 155 13.65 -5.62 11.45
C THR A 155 13.17 -4.33 12.12
N LEU A 156 11.87 -4.12 12.19
CA LEU A 156 11.27 -2.96 12.86
C LEU A 156 11.02 -3.18 14.36
N GLY A 157 11.22 -4.40 14.88
CA GLY A 157 10.85 -4.78 16.24
C GLY A 157 9.34 -4.83 16.47
N LEU A 158 8.58 -5.16 15.43
CA LEU A 158 7.13 -5.27 15.44
C LEU A 158 6.71 -6.72 15.22
N ASP A 159 5.92 -7.27 16.12
CA ASP A 159 5.27 -8.56 15.92
C ASP A 159 3.89 -8.38 15.24
N ILE A 160 3.30 -9.52 14.84
CA ILE A 160 1.99 -9.52 14.17
C ILE A 160 0.89 -8.88 15.04
N ASP A 161 0.89 -9.12 16.35
CA ASP A 161 -0.14 -8.60 17.24
C ASP A 161 -0.06 -7.08 17.34
N MET A 162 1.14 -6.51 17.42
CA MET A 162 1.37 -5.07 17.39
C MET A 162 0.83 -4.44 16.11
N VAL A 163 1.01 -5.09 14.97
CA VAL A 163 0.50 -4.60 13.67
C VAL A 163 -1.02 -4.75 13.58
N LEU A 164 -1.58 -5.84 14.07
CA LEU A 164 -3.04 -6.09 14.06
C LEU A 164 -3.81 -5.16 15.01
N GLN A 165 -3.18 -4.72 16.11
CA GLN A 165 -3.75 -3.75 17.05
C GLN A 165 -3.90 -2.35 16.47
N GLN A 166 -3.22 -2.02 15.37
CA GLN A 166 -3.39 -0.74 14.71
C GLN A 166 -4.81 -0.64 14.14
N THR A 167 -5.56 0.34 14.62
CA THR A 167 -6.96 0.52 14.26
C THR A 167 -7.09 1.25 12.93
N PRO A 168 -7.60 0.60 11.90
CA PRO A 168 -7.98 1.25 10.66
C PRO A 168 -9.21 2.14 10.87
N ILE A 169 -9.60 2.87 9.82
CA ILE A 169 -10.78 3.73 9.85
C ILE A 169 -12.03 2.86 10.03
N ASP A 170 -12.93 3.28 10.90
CA ASP A 170 -14.27 2.69 11.00
C ASP A 170 -15.18 3.28 9.92
N TRP A 171 -15.29 2.57 8.80
CA TRP A 171 -16.10 2.98 7.65
C TRP A 171 -17.61 2.83 7.88
N THR A 172 -18.04 2.32 9.02
CA THR A 172 -19.46 2.28 9.40
C THR A 172 -19.93 3.62 10.00
N GLN A 173 -19.00 4.42 10.49
CA GLN A 173 -19.24 5.79 10.92
C GLN A 173 -19.00 6.72 9.72
N HIS A 174 -20.04 7.39 9.24
CA HIS A 174 -20.17 8.08 7.94
C HIS A 174 -19.22 9.27 7.65
N ASP A 175 -18.13 9.48 8.38
CA ASP A 175 -17.46 10.78 8.47
C ASP A 175 -16.26 11.01 7.55
N GLY A 176 -15.98 10.20 6.53
CA GLY A 176 -14.71 10.38 5.82
C GLY A 176 -14.68 10.22 4.31
N VAL A 177 -15.62 9.54 3.69
CA VAL A 177 -15.54 9.18 2.26
C VAL A 177 -16.22 10.16 1.33
N GLU A 178 -17.20 10.90 1.81
CA GLU A 178 -17.94 11.88 0.98
C GLU A 178 -17.08 13.07 0.52
N LEU A 179 -15.91 13.28 1.14
CA LEU A 179 -15.00 14.39 0.79
C LEU A 179 -14.00 14.04 -0.32
N LEU A 180 -13.93 12.79 -0.79
CA LEU A 180 -12.92 12.32 -1.75
C LEU A 180 -13.50 11.78 -3.06
N VAL A 181 -14.81 11.87 -3.26
CA VAL A 181 -15.49 11.44 -4.50
C VAL A 181 -15.97 12.63 -5.31
#